data_2a8913c6403176133e835f3b68eea8b4
#
_entry.id   2a8913c6403176133e835f3b68eea8b4
#
_cell.length_a   1.000
_cell.length_b   1.000
_cell.length_c   1.000
_cell.angle_alpha   90.00
_cell.angle_beta   90.00
_cell.angle_gamma   90.00
#
_symmetry.space_group_name_H-M   'P 1'
#
loop_
_entity.id
_entity.type
_entity.pdbx_description
1 polymer ?
#
loop_
_entity_poly.entity_id
_entity_poly.type
_entity_poly.pdbx_seq_one_letter_code
_entity_poly.pdbx_strand_id
1 'polypeptide(L)'
;MKKALYSLTTTLLASFTSAVFAGERVGDFALIDNQGTQHHMAWYDDQNAVVILPQSVGATDTSALSALEGLKDSYAEQGVVFFLMNPGMETDREAVSKDLMSVGTELPVLMDDAQLVTEALGITRLDEAVVYNPKSFELVYRGPVGAELESALQRTLDGSDDSLVTIATNGIEIKYTGAGADRIPSYVADVAPVIKENCATCHREGGIAPFAMDSKLALQGWSPMIREVVMTKRMPPGQIDNKVSHKMKNEMNLTDAEMQTLVRWVNAGAPVDGDVDPLVGLQWPETKWVVSEELGEPDLIVKIPPQAVPALSLIHISEPTRRTPISY
;
A
#
# COMPACT_ATOMS: atom_id res chain seq x y z
N MET A 1 -1.46 -64.83 49.01
CA MET A 1 -0.95 -63.46 48.86
C MET A 1 -1.32 -62.97 47.44
N LYS A 2 -2.42 -62.24 47.29
CA LYS A 2 -2.88 -61.69 45.99
C LYS A 2 -2.41 -60.25 45.90
N LYS A 3 -1.58 -59.92 44.90
CA LYS A 3 -1.16 -58.56 44.61
C LYS A 3 -2.19 -57.94 43.62
N ALA A 4 -2.87 -56.88 44.09
CA ALA A 4 -3.75 -56.08 43.26
C ALA A 4 -2.87 -55.04 42.44
N LEU A 5 -2.98 -55.08 41.13
CA LEU A 5 -2.41 -54.04 40.20
C LEU A 5 -3.47 -52.95 40.06
N TYR A 6 -3.17 -51.75 40.51
CA TYR A 6 -3.94 -50.55 40.19
C TYR A 6 -3.39 -49.95 38.87
N SER A 7 -4.21 -49.99 37.84
CA SER A 7 -3.94 -49.29 36.57
C SER A 7 -4.37 -47.82 36.71
N LEU A 8 -3.42 -46.91 36.64
CA LEU A 8 -3.68 -45.48 36.62
C LEU A 8 -3.88 -45.08 35.14
N THR A 9 -5.12 -44.85 34.74
CA THR A 9 -5.46 -44.25 33.44
C THR A 9 -5.35 -42.75 33.56
N THR A 10 -4.27 -42.18 32.98
CA THR A 10 -4.08 -40.71 32.86
C THR A 10 -4.85 -40.24 31.64
N THR A 11 -5.98 -39.57 31.88
CA THR A 11 -6.76 -38.89 30.82
C THR A 11 -6.07 -37.60 30.49
N LEU A 12 -5.44 -37.54 29.30
CA LEU A 12 -4.86 -36.32 28.75
C LEU A 12 -6.01 -35.44 28.21
N LEU A 13 -6.38 -34.37 28.94
CA LEU A 13 -7.25 -33.32 28.43
C LEU A 13 -6.43 -32.50 27.41
N ALA A 14 -6.67 -32.70 26.15
CA ALA A 14 -6.20 -31.79 25.10
C ALA A 14 -7.04 -30.50 25.17
N SER A 15 -6.48 -29.47 25.76
CA SER A 15 -7.03 -28.12 25.70
C SER A 15 -6.82 -27.59 24.27
N PHE A 16 -7.86 -27.63 23.47
CA PHE A 16 -7.90 -26.85 22.21
C PHE A 16 -7.99 -25.37 22.60
N THR A 17 -6.86 -24.69 22.64
CA THR A 17 -6.85 -23.23 22.58
C THR A 17 -7.27 -22.85 21.15
N SER A 18 -8.49 -22.37 20.98
CA SER A 18 -8.91 -21.68 19.78
C SER A 18 -7.99 -20.45 19.65
N ALA A 19 -7.04 -20.50 18.72
CA ALA A 19 -6.33 -19.31 18.31
C ALA A 19 -7.37 -18.40 17.66
N VAL A 20 -7.74 -17.33 18.35
CA VAL A 20 -8.44 -16.19 17.72
C VAL A 20 -7.42 -15.61 16.78
N PHE A 21 -7.53 -15.89 15.50
CA PHE A 21 -6.77 -15.21 14.47
C PHE A 21 -7.34 -13.79 14.41
N ALA A 22 -6.54 -12.81 14.83
CA ALA A 22 -6.76 -11.42 14.44
C ALA A 22 -6.86 -11.36 12.90
N GLY A 23 -7.63 -10.41 12.36
CA GLY A 23 -7.78 -10.22 10.92
C GLY A 23 -6.41 -10.18 10.22
N GLU A 24 -6.37 -10.56 8.95
CA GLU A 24 -5.14 -10.52 8.16
C GLU A 24 -4.76 -9.05 7.89
N ARG A 25 -3.67 -8.58 8.51
CA ARG A 25 -3.21 -7.21 8.34
C ARG A 25 -2.51 -7.04 7.00
N VAL A 26 -3.12 -6.28 6.12
CA VAL A 26 -2.57 -5.91 4.80
C VAL A 26 -1.63 -4.71 4.91
N GLY A 27 -1.95 -3.78 5.80
CA GLY A 27 -1.32 -2.46 5.91
C GLY A 27 -2.02 -1.41 5.06
N ASP A 28 -1.49 -0.19 5.13
CA ASP A 28 -2.00 0.95 4.39
C ASP A 28 -1.51 0.94 2.93
N PHE A 29 -2.31 1.50 2.01
CA PHE A 29 -1.96 1.65 0.60
C PHE A 29 -2.68 2.84 -0.04
N ALA A 30 -2.17 3.28 -1.19
CA ALA A 30 -2.81 4.31 -2.01
C ALA A 30 -2.81 3.92 -3.49
N LEU A 31 -3.94 4.13 -4.14
CA LEU A 31 -4.12 3.96 -5.58
C LEU A 31 -4.79 5.19 -6.18
N ILE A 32 -4.59 5.39 -7.48
CA ILE A 32 -5.31 6.40 -8.25
C ILE A 32 -6.45 5.68 -8.98
N ASP A 33 -7.62 6.29 -9.03
CA ASP A 33 -8.75 5.73 -9.77
C ASP A 33 -8.69 6.03 -11.28
N ASN A 34 -9.64 5.49 -12.02
CA ASN A 34 -9.77 5.70 -13.46
C ASN A 34 -10.05 7.18 -13.84
N GLN A 35 -10.46 8.02 -12.90
CA GLN A 35 -10.71 9.45 -13.08
C GLN A 35 -9.52 10.33 -12.68
N GLY A 36 -8.48 9.74 -12.06
CA GLY A 36 -7.29 10.45 -11.60
C GLY A 36 -7.35 10.90 -10.14
N THR A 37 -8.36 10.51 -9.39
CA THR A 37 -8.47 10.80 -7.96
C THR A 37 -7.59 9.83 -7.16
N GLN A 38 -6.79 10.34 -6.24
CA GLN A 38 -6.01 9.51 -5.33
C GLN A 38 -6.85 9.06 -4.15
N HIS A 39 -6.81 7.76 -3.88
CA HIS A 39 -7.42 7.12 -2.72
C HIS A 39 -6.33 6.52 -1.85
N HIS A 40 -6.17 7.06 -0.65
CA HIS A 40 -5.25 6.55 0.37
C HIS A 40 -6.10 5.97 1.50
N MET A 41 -5.89 4.71 1.86
CA MET A 41 -6.80 4.02 2.78
C MET A 41 -6.85 4.65 4.16
N ALA A 42 -5.75 5.22 4.64
CA ALA A 42 -5.75 5.99 5.90
C ALA A 42 -6.67 7.23 5.88
N TRP A 43 -7.08 7.73 4.71
CA TRP A 43 -8.03 8.86 4.64
C TRP A 43 -9.49 8.44 4.88
N TYR A 44 -9.74 7.14 4.94
CA TYR A 44 -11.05 6.55 5.22
C TYR A 44 -11.18 6.09 6.68
N ASP A 45 -10.35 6.61 7.60
CA ASP A 45 -10.37 6.27 9.02
C ASP A 45 -11.66 6.67 9.75
N ASP A 46 -12.43 7.59 9.18
CA ASP A 46 -13.78 7.96 9.60
C ASP A 46 -14.87 6.99 9.09
N GLN A 47 -14.53 6.14 8.12
CA GLN A 47 -15.44 5.13 7.56
C GLN A 47 -15.37 3.82 8.35
N ASN A 48 -16.40 3.00 8.23
CA ASN A 48 -16.47 1.73 8.95
C ASN A 48 -15.91 0.56 8.16
N ALA A 49 -16.02 0.59 6.84
CA ALA A 49 -15.46 -0.43 5.95
C ALA A 49 -15.22 0.11 4.54
N VAL A 50 -14.29 -0.53 3.82
CA VAL A 50 -14.07 -0.34 2.38
C VAL A 50 -14.29 -1.68 1.69
N VAL A 51 -15.18 -1.72 0.70
CA VAL A 51 -15.44 -2.90 -0.13
C VAL A 51 -14.77 -2.70 -1.47
N ILE A 52 -14.01 -3.69 -1.90
CA ILE A 52 -13.30 -3.65 -3.19
C ILE A 52 -13.65 -4.92 -3.97
N LEU A 53 -14.16 -4.76 -5.20
CA LEU A 53 -14.40 -5.86 -6.15
C LEU A 53 -13.43 -5.74 -7.32
N PRO A 54 -12.54 -6.71 -7.53
CA PRO A 54 -11.67 -6.72 -8.70
C PRO A 54 -12.48 -7.00 -9.97
N GLN A 55 -12.13 -6.31 -11.05
CA GLN A 55 -12.74 -6.44 -12.36
C GLN A 55 -11.72 -6.15 -13.48
N SER A 56 -12.00 -6.55 -14.70
CA SER A 56 -11.19 -6.26 -15.88
C SER A 56 -12.05 -5.90 -17.06
N VAL A 57 -11.52 -5.07 -17.94
CA VAL A 57 -12.19 -4.66 -19.20
C VAL A 57 -12.64 -5.90 -19.99
N GLY A 58 -13.92 -5.93 -20.35
CA GLY A 58 -14.53 -7.02 -21.09
C GLY A 58 -14.75 -8.33 -20.32
N ALA A 59 -14.42 -8.35 -19.02
CA ALA A 59 -14.57 -9.52 -18.14
C ALA A 59 -15.31 -9.19 -16.84
N THR A 60 -16.09 -8.10 -16.83
CA THR A 60 -16.87 -7.68 -15.67
C THR A 60 -18.05 -8.62 -15.47
N ASP A 61 -18.16 -9.24 -14.30
CA ASP A 61 -19.34 -9.99 -13.90
C ASP A 61 -20.46 -9.00 -13.53
N THR A 62 -21.41 -8.81 -14.44
CA THR A 62 -22.52 -7.88 -14.26
C THR A 62 -23.44 -8.29 -13.12
N SER A 63 -23.51 -9.56 -12.76
CA SER A 63 -24.34 -10.03 -11.64
C SER A 63 -23.68 -9.67 -10.29
N ALA A 64 -22.40 -9.87 -10.16
CA ALA A 64 -21.62 -9.45 -8.99
C ALA A 64 -21.61 -7.92 -8.85
N LEU A 65 -21.48 -7.19 -9.98
CA LEU A 65 -21.56 -5.73 -10.00
C LEU A 65 -22.92 -5.21 -9.53
N SER A 66 -24.03 -5.75 -10.06
CA SER A 66 -25.40 -5.36 -9.63
C SER A 66 -25.62 -5.67 -8.14
N ALA A 67 -25.12 -6.79 -7.65
CA ALA A 67 -25.21 -7.12 -6.23
C ALA A 67 -24.40 -6.14 -5.37
N LEU A 68 -23.18 -5.75 -5.83
CA LEU A 68 -22.36 -4.75 -5.15
C LEU A 68 -23.03 -3.39 -5.09
N GLU A 69 -23.69 -2.95 -6.17
CA GLU A 69 -24.43 -1.69 -6.19
C GLU A 69 -25.64 -1.73 -5.24
N GLY A 70 -26.33 -2.85 -5.15
CA GLY A 70 -27.40 -3.03 -4.16
C GLY A 70 -26.89 -2.96 -2.71
N LEU A 71 -25.71 -3.47 -2.43
CA LEU A 71 -25.06 -3.30 -1.14
C LEU A 71 -24.65 -1.84 -0.91
N LYS A 72 -24.09 -1.15 -1.91
CA LYS A 72 -23.78 0.27 -1.81
C LYS A 72 -25.02 1.10 -1.43
N ASP A 73 -26.14 0.87 -2.09
CA ASP A 73 -27.39 1.57 -1.79
C ASP A 73 -27.87 1.34 -0.34
N SER A 74 -27.56 0.17 0.21
CA SER A 74 -27.97 -0.21 1.57
C SER A 74 -27.02 0.27 2.66
N TYR A 75 -25.71 0.38 2.37
CA TYR A 75 -24.68 0.55 3.37
C TYR A 75 -23.85 1.84 3.26
N ALA A 76 -23.95 2.61 2.16
CA ALA A 76 -23.17 3.83 2.00
C ALA A 76 -23.43 4.86 3.11
N GLU A 77 -24.68 5.04 3.51
CA GLU A 77 -25.04 5.94 4.63
C GLU A 77 -24.58 5.43 6.00
N GLN A 78 -24.15 4.18 6.08
CA GLN A 78 -23.60 3.56 7.29
C GLN A 78 -22.07 3.64 7.34
N GLY A 79 -21.42 4.45 6.49
CA GLY A 79 -19.98 4.63 6.44
C GLY A 79 -19.26 3.48 5.76
N VAL A 80 -19.85 2.86 4.75
CA VAL A 80 -19.18 1.85 3.89
C VAL A 80 -18.90 2.46 2.52
N VAL A 81 -17.64 2.39 2.10
CA VAL A 81 -17.19 2.89 0.79
C VAL A 81 -16.98 1.72 -0.17
N PHE A 82 -17.34 1.91 -1.43
CA PHE A 82 -17.32 0.87 -2.44
C PHE A 82 -16.43 1.27 -3.64
N PHE A 83 -15.53 0.37 -4.02
CA PHE A 83 -14.66 0.51 -5.17
C PHE A 83 -14.70 -0.74 -6.05
N LEU A 84 -14.48 -0.53 -7.32
CA LEU A 84 -13.94 -1.56 -8.19
C LEU A 84 -12.41 -1.46 -8.18
N MET A 85 -11.71 -2.50 -8.63
CA MET A 85 -10.26 -2.48 -8.77
C MET A 85 -9.84 -3.19 -10.06
N ASN A 86 -8.99 -2.54 -10.85
CA ASN A 86 -8.32 -3.17 -11.97
C ASN A 86 -6.96 -3.69 -11.51
N PRO A 87 -6.74 -5.01 -11.51
CA PRO A 87 -5.50 -5.62 -11.03
C PRO A 87 -4.38 -5.60 -12.09
N GLY A 88 -4.14 -4.47 -12.73
CA GLY A 88 -3.08 -4.29 -13.73
C GLY A 88 -3.30 -5.05 -15.05
N MET A 89 -4.53 -5.50 -15.34
CA MET A 89 -4.87 -6.19 -16.59
C MET A 89 -5.12 -5.22 -17.75
N GLU A 90 -5.50 -3.99 -17.45
CA GLU A 90 -5.61 -2.86 -18.38
C GLU A 90 -5.06 -1.60 -17.70
N THR A 91 -4.16 -0.91 -18.38
CA THR A 91 -3.52 0.30 -17.83
C THR A 91 -4.05 1.59 -18.44
N ASP A 92 -4.87 1.49 -19.49
CA ASP A 92 -5.55 2.61 -20.11
C ASP A 92 -6.84 2.96 -19.35
N ARG A 93 -6.82 4.07 -18.63
CA ARG A 93 -7.97 4.56 -17.86
C ARG A 93 -9.19 4.91 -18.73
N GLU A 94 -8.96 5.34 -19.96
CA GLU A 94 -10.04 5.63 -20.89
C GLU A 94 -10.76 4.34 -21.31
N ALA A 95 -10.01 3.27 -21.58
CA ALA A 95 -10.57 1.96 -21.87
C ALA A 95 -11.38 1.42 -20.68
N VAL A 96 -10.86 1.54 -19.45
CA VAL A 96 -11.57 1.17 -18.22
C VAL A 96 -12.86 1.98 -18.06
N SER A 97 -12.79 3.30 -18.22
CA SER A 97 -13.96 4.18 -18.08
C SER A 97 -15.03 3.89 -19.14
N LYS A 98 -14.62 3.55 -20.37
CA LYS A 98 -15.54 3.17 -21.44
C LYS A 98 -16.24 1.82 -21.16
N ASP A 99 -15.50 0.85 -20.61
CA ASP A 99 -16.08 -0.43 -20.21
C ASP A 99 -17.14 -0.24 -19.11
N LEU A 100 -16.85 0.55 -18.07
CA LEU A 100 -17.78 0.88 -17.00
C LEU A 100 -19.08 1.52 -17.53
N MET A 101 -18.97 2.47 -18.44
CA MET A 101 -20.15 3.08 -19.07
C MET A 101 -20.99 2.03 -19.80
N SER A 102 -20.34 1.03 -20.41
CA SER A 102 -21.05 -0.05 -21.15
C SER A 102 -21.83 -0.99 -20.23
N VAL A 103 -21.37 -1.19 -19.00
CA VAL A 103 -22.04 -2.01 -17.98
C VAL A 103 -22.93 -1.19 -17.04
N GLY A 104 -22.95 0.14 -17.18
CA GLY A 104 -23.89 1.04 -16.51
C GLY A 104 -23.55 1.33 -15.04
N THR A 105 -22.27 1.30 -14.64
CA THR A 105 -21.82 1.65 -13.29
C THR A 105 -21.03 2.95 -13.26
N GLU A 106 -21.13 3.68 -12.13
CA GLU A 106 -20.36 4.87 -11.82
C GLU A 106 -19.37 4.64 -10.65
N LEU A 107 -19.19 3.39 -10.21
CA LEU A 107 -18.24 3.08 -9.16
C LEU A 107 -16.82 3.42 -9.61
N PRO A 108 -16.02 4.13 -8.79
CA PRO A 108 -14.63 4.41 -9.12
C PRO A 108 -13.81 3.11 -9.16
N VAL A 109 -12.89 3.01 -10.14
CA VAL A 109 -12.01 1.85 -10.31
C VAL A 109 -10.61 2.21 -9.86
N LEU A 110 -10.14 1.61 -8.80
CA LEU A 110 -8.76 1.72 -8.36
C LEU A 110 -7.82 1.05 -9.37
N MET A 111 -6.81 1.77 -9.85
CA MET A 111 -5.86 1.28 -10.85
C MET A 111 -4.62 0.71 -10.13
N ASP A 112 -4.52 -0.61 -10.05
CA ASP A 112 -3.37 -1.30 -9.45
C ASP A 112 -2.43 -1.85 -10.54
N ASP A 113 -1.83 -0.93 -11.33
CA ASP A 113 -0.98 -1.26 -12.47
C ASP A 113 0.22 -2.15 -12.04
N ALA A 114 0.75 -1.93 -10.86
CA ALA A 114 1.83 -2.74 -10.28
C ALA A 114 1.36 -4.09 -9.69
N GLN A 115 0.08 -4.35 -9.57
CA GLN A 115 -0.54 -5.54 -8.94
C GLN A 115 -0.18 -5.75 -7.46
N LEU A 116 0.43 -4.77 -6.80
CA LEU A 116 0.94 -4.91 -5.43
C LEU A 116 -0.16 -4.86 -4.38
N VAL A 117 -1.19 -4.06 -4.60
CA VAL A 117 -2.34 -3.97 -3.70
C VAL A 117 -3.20 -5.21 -3.83
N THR A 118 -3.49 -5.65 -5.05
CA THR A 118 -4.21 -6.91 -5.32
C THR A 118 -3.52 -8.10 -4.65
N GLU A 119 -2.17 -8.18 -4.79
CA GLU A 119 -1.35 -9.22 -4.17
C GLU A 119 -1.39 -9.13 -2.63
N ALA A 120 -1.29 -7.92 -2.07
CA ALA A 120 -1.34 -7.69 -0.62
C ALA A 120 -2.72 -8.04 -0.03
N LEU A 121 -3.81 -7.79 -0.77
CA LEU A 121 -5.17 -8.18 -0.41
C LEU A 121 -5.42 -9.69 -0.58
N GLY A 122 -4.46 -10.44 -1.13
CA GLY A 122 -4.57 -11.88 -1.38
C GLY A 122 -5.66 -12.24 -2.38
N ILE A 123 -6.04 -11.31 -3.26
CA ILE A 123 -7.05 -11.52 -4.29
C ILE A 123 -6.42 -12.35 -5.41
N THR A 124 -7.00 -13.48 -5.75
CA THR A 124 -6.49 -14.38 -6.79
C THR A 124 -7.38 -14.47 -8.02
N ARG A 125 -8.63 -13.97 -7.92
CA ARG A 125 -9.64 -14.05 -8.97
C ARG A 125 -10.44 -12.76 -9.09
N LEU A 126 -11.00 -12.49 -10.28
CA LEU A 126 -11.77 -11.26 -10.55
C LEU A 126 -13.10 -11.16 -9.79
N ASP A 127 -13.61 -12.26 -9.23
CA ASP A 127 -14.86 -12.28 -8.46
C ASP A 127 -14.63 -12.38 -6.94
N GLU A 128 -13.39 -12.21 -6.47
CA GLU A 128 -13.04 -12.18 -5.05
C GLU A 128 -13.16 -10.76 -4.49
N ALA A 129 -14.37 -10.36 -4.10
CA ALA A 129 -14.54 -9.13 -3.35
C ALA A 129 -13.88 -9.21 -1.97
N VAL A 130 -13.38 -8.10 -1.48
CA VAL A 130 -12.83 -7.98 -0.13
C VAL A 130 -13.56 -6.92 0.67
N VAL A 131 -13.65 -7.11 1.98
CA VAL A 131 -14.00 -6.09 2.96
C VAL A 131 -12.77 -5.77 3.79
N TYR A 132 -12.37 -4.52 3.75
CA TYR A 132 -11.18 -3.98 4.39
C TYR A 132 -11.59 -2.99 5.48
N ASN A 133 -11.03 -3.14 6.68
CA ASN A 133 -11.22 -2.21 7.78
C ASN A 133 -10.16 -1.11 7.71
N PRO A 134 -10.50 0.15 7.39
CA PRO A 134 -9.54 1.23 7.21
C PRO A 134 -8.93 1.74 8.53
N LYS A 135 -9.48 1.35 9.68
CA LYS A 135 -8.99 1.74 11.02
C LYS A 135 -7.86 0.82 11.51
N SER A 136 -8.00 -0.50 11.26
CA SER A 136 -7.02 -1.51 11.65
C SER A 136 -6.08 -1.91 10.50
N PHE A 137 -6.44 -1.57 9.25
CA PHE A 137 -5.77 -2.00 8.02
C PHE A 137 -5.78 -3.53 7.83
N GLU A 138 -6.88 -4.15 8.22
CA GLU A 138 -7.07 -5.60 8.18
C GLU A 138 -8.20 -5.99 7.24
N LEU A 139 -8.11 -7.20 6.69
CA LEU A 139 -9.20 -7.82 5.95
C LEU A 139 -10.13 -8.55 6.91
N VAL A 140 -11.44 -8.39 6.71
CA VAL A 140 -12.50 -9.09 7.42
C VAL A 140 -13.27 -10.07 6.53
N TYR A 141 -13.13 -9.92 5.21
CA TYR A 141 -13.76 -10.83 4.24
C TYR A 141 -12.96 -10.90 2.94
N ARG A 142 -12.95 -12.09 2.33
CA ARG A 142 -12.50 -12.33 0.95
C ARG A 142 -13.36 -13.44 0.34
N GLY A 143 -14.06 -13.14 -0.77
CA GLY A 143 -14.93 -14.12 -1.41
C GLY A 143 -15.93 -13.49 -2.39
N PRO A 144 -16.98 -14.20 -2.80
CA PRO A 144 -17.96 -13.70 -3.74
C PRO A 144 -18.83 -12.58 -3.14
N VAL A 145 -19.35 -11.70 -3.99
CA VAL A 145 -20.38 -10.73 -3.58
C VAL A 145 -21.67 -11.49 -3.28
N GLY A 146 -22.21 -11.32 -2.07
CA GLY A 146 -23.45 -12.02 -1.66
C GLY A 146 -23.70 -11.96 -0.16
N ALA A 147 -24.50 -12.88 0.34
CA ALA A 147 -24.96 -12.90 1.73
C ALA A 147 -23.82 -13.00 2.77
N GLU A 148 -22.74 -13.69 2.45
CA GLU A 148 -21.58 -13.83 3.32
C GLU A 148 -20.79 -12.53 3.42
N LEU A 149 -20.62 -11.79 2.32
CA LEU A 149 -20.04 -10.45 2.32
C LEU A 149 -20.90 -9.49 3.15
N GLU A 150 -22.21 -9.52 2.94
CA GLU A 150 -23.16 -8.70 3.71
C GLU A 150 -23.11 -9.04 5.21
N SER A 151 -23.03 -10.33 5.57
CA SER A 151 -22.84 -10.76 6.94
C SER A 151 -21.52 -10.26 7.53
N ALA A 152 -20.44 -10.23 6.76
CA ALA A 152 -19.16 -9.67 7.19
C ALA A 152 -19.25 -8.15 7.43
N LEU A 153 -19.91 -7.40 6.53
CA LEU A 153 -20.18 -5.97 6.74
C LEU A 153 -20.96 -5.72 8.03
N GLN A 154 -22.02 -6.47 8.27
CA GLN A 154 -22.80 -6.32 9.50
C GLN A 154 -21.98 -6.56 10.76
N ARG A 155 -21.13 -7.60 10.78
CA ARG A 155 -20.23 -7.87 11.92
C ARG A 155 -19.23 -6.72 12.14
N THR A 156 -18.67 -6.16 11.07
CA THR A 156 -17.74 -5.03 11.15
C THR A 156 -18.45 -3.77 11.68
N LEU A 157 -19.66 -3.49 11.20
CA LEU A 157 -20.45 -2.34 11.65
C LEU A 157 -20.88 -2.46 13.10
N ASP A 158 -21.23 -3.67 13.56
CA ASP A 158 -21.63 -3.93 14.94
C ASP A 158 -20.40 -4.06 15.90
N GLY A 159 -19.17 -4.10 15.35
CA GLY A 159 -17.94 -4.32 16.12
C GLY A 159 -17.89 -5.65 16.85
N SER A 160 -18.60 -6.67 16.32
CA SER A 160 -18.77 -7.95 17.01
C SER A 160 -17.64 -8.94 16.73
N ASP A 161 -17.09 -8.95 15.54
CA ASP A 161 -16.01 -9.85 15.11
C ASP A 161 -15.38 -9.37 13.79
N ASP A 162 -14.08 -9.08 13.82
CA ASP A 162 -13.27 -8.69 12.67
C ASP A 162 -12.40 -9.86 12.14
N SER A 163 -12.70 -11.10 12.51
CA SER A 163 -11.97 -12.27 11.99
C SER A 163 -12.17 -12.42 10.47
N LEU A 164 -11.09 -12.72 9.75
CA LEU A 164 -11.14 -12.94 8.30
C LEU A 164 -11.95 -14.18 7.96
N VAL A 165 -12.98 -13.99 7.13
CA VAL A 165 -13.72 -15.08 6.48
C VAL A 165 -13.28 -15.14 5.02
N THR A 166 -12.79 -16.29 4.57
CA THR A 166 -12.40 -16.53 3.18
C THR A 166 -13.29 -17.59 2.55
N ILE A 167 -13.88 -17.27 1.40
CA ILE A 167 -14.74 -18.16 0.62
C ILE A 167 -14.20 -18.27 -0.78
N ALA A 168 -13.96 -19.50 -1.23
CA ALA A 168 -13.43 -19.73 -2.58
C ALA A 168 -14.43 -19.30 -3.66
N THR A 169 -13.92 -18.74 -4.75
CA THR A 169 -14.67 -18.34 -5.94
C THR A 169 -14.22 -19.12 -7.17
N ASN A 170 -14.95 -18.99 -8.28
CA ASN A 170 -14.64 -19.65 -9.54
C ASN A 170 -14.36 -18.65 -10.68
N GLY A 171 -14.13 -17.39 -10.36
CA GLY A 171 -13.83 -16.34 -11.34
C GLY A 171 -12.51 -16.53 -12.10
N ILE A 172 -12.25 -15.60 -12.99
CA ILE A 172 -11.03 -15.61 -13.82
C ILE A 172 -9.82 -15.40 -12.90
N GLU A 173 -8.83 -16.29 -13.05
CA GLU A 173 -7.59 -16.23 -12.29
C GLU A 173 -6.75 -15.00 -12.67
N ILE A 174 -6.28 -14.29 -11.66
CA ILE A 174 -5.34 -13.17 -11.81
C ILE A 174 -3.92 -13.73 -11.74
N LYS A 175 -3.13 -13.48 -12.79
CA LYS A 175 -1.71 -13.82 -12.80
C LYS A 175 -0.89 -12.62 -12.37
N TYR A 176 -0.17 -12.78 -11.29
CA TYR A 176 0.81 -11.78 -10.85
C TYR A 176 2.04 -11.83 -11.74
N THR A 177 2.46 -10.68 -12.25
CA THR A 177 3.56 -10.55 -13.20
C THR A 177 4.56 -9.48 -12.75
N GLY A 178 5.59 -9.25 -13.56
CA GLY A 178 6.59 -8.22 -13.34
C GLY A 178 7.72 -8.61 -12.41
N ALA A 179 8.46 -7.62 -11.93
CA ALA A 179 9.67 -7.82 -11.15
C ALA A 179 9.40 -8.58 -9.84
N GLY A 180 10.09 -9.68 -9.61
CA GLY A 180 9.95 -10.49 -8.40
C GLY A 180 8.74 -11.43 -8.37
N ALA A 181 7.96 -11.59 -9.46
CA ALA A 181 6.85 -12.53 -9.50
C ALA A 181 7.30 -14.00 -9.49
N ASP A 182 8.36 -14.31 -10.23
CA ASP A 182 8.87 -15.68 -10.36
C ASP A 182 10.04 -16.01 -9.41
N ARG A 183 10.64 -15.00 -8.80
CA ARG A 183 11.78 -15.15 -7.89
C ARG A 183 11.84 -14.02 -6.87
N ILE A 184 12.42 -14.28 -5.72
CA ILE A 184 12.73 -13.22 -4.76
C ILE A 184 13.77 -12.27 -5.38
N PRO A 185 13.54 -10.94 -5.37
CA PRO A 185 14.52 -9.98 -5.87
C PRO A 185 15.86 -10.08 -5.11
N SER A 186 16.97 -10.06 -5.85
CA SER A 186 18.30 -10.02 -5.28
C SER A 186 18.59 -8.65 -4.68
N TYR A 187 19.17 -8.63 -3.49
CA TYR A 187 19.59 -7.37 -2.88
C TYR A 187 20.62 -6.63 -3.75
N VAL A 188 21.66 -7.35 -4.19
CA VAL A 188 22.76 -6.74 -4.95
C VAL A 188 22.35 -6.36 -6.36
N ALA A 189 21.63 -7.26 -7.05
CA ALA A 189 21.33 -7.07 -8.47
C ALA A 189 20.08 -6.25 -8.74
N ASP A 190 19.06 -6.31 -7.86
CA ASP A 190 17.76 -5.71 -8.13
C ASP A 190 17.46 -4.54 -7.17
N VAL A 191 17.64 -4.72 -5.86
CA VAL A 191 17.21 -3.76 -4.84
C VAL A 191 18.17 -2.58 -4.69
N ALA A 192 19.48 -2.85 -4.52
CA ALA A 192 20.45 -1.79 -4.28
C ALA A 192 20.55 -0.76 -5.41
N PRO A 193 20.42 -1.13 -6.72
CA PRO A 193 20.33 -0.16 -7.79
C PRO A 193 19.12 0.79 -7.65
N VAL A 194 17.93 0.26 -7.34
CA VAL A 194 16.72 1.08 -7.14
C VAL A 194 16.90 2.04 -5.97
N ILE A 195 17.44 1.56 -4.84
CA ILE A 195 17.71 2.41 -3.67
C ILE A 195 18.72 3.50 -3.99
N LYS A 196 19.80 3.15 -4.69
CA LYS A 196 20.85 4.09 -5.07
C LYS A 196 20.31 5.22 -5.94
N GLU A 197 19.47 4.88 -6.92
CA GLU A 197 18.96 5.83 -7.89
C GLU A 197 17.84 6.70 -7.31
N ASN A 198 16.89 6.10 -6.59
CA ASN A 198 15.65 6.78 -6.21
C ASN A 198 15.60 7.26 -4.74
N CYS A 199 16.44 6.72 -3.86
CA CYS A 199 16.34 6.97 -2.41
C CYS A 199 17.61 7.60 -1.82
N ALA A 200 18.77 7.02 -2.11
CA ALA A 200 20.02 7.34 -1.44
C ALA A 200 20.52 8.76 -1.72
N THR A 201 20.08 9.40 -2.81
CA THR A 201 20.40 10.81 -3.08
C THR A 201 19.97 11.73 -1.93
N CYS A 202 18.82 11.46 -1.34
CA CYS A 202 18.30 12.19 -0.18
C CYS A 202 18.64 11.47 1.14
N HIS A 203 18.53 10.13 1.16
CA HIS A 203 18.77 9.26 2.31
C HIS A 203 20.24 8.84 2.39
N ARG A 204 21.12 9.78 2.67
CA ARG A 204 22.58 9.59 2.85
C ARG A 204 23.08 10.37 4.05
N GLU A 205 24.25 10.07 4.54
CA GLU A 205 24.89 10.89 5.58
C GLU A 205 25.08 12.33 5.08
N GLY A 206 24.63 13.31 5.87
CA GLY A 206 24.61 14.72 5.48
C GLY A 206 23.61 15.08 4.39
N GLY A 207 22.71 14.16 3.99
CA GLY A 207 21.61 14.41 3.08
C GLY A 207 20.43 15.11 3.77
N ILE A 208 19.37 15.40 2.98
CA ILE A 208 18.17 16.10 3.48
C ILE A 208 17.24 15.17 4.27
N ALA A 209 17.30 13.86 4.02
CA ALA A 209 16.43 12.88 4.69
C ALA A 209 16.94 12.56 6.10
N PRO A 210 16.04 12.16 7.03
CA PRO A 210 16.35 12.01 8.46
C PRO A 210 17.27 10.82 8.79
N PHE A 211 17.49 9.88 7.86
CA PHE A 211 18.35 8.70 8.06
C PHE A 211 18.99 8.28 6.73
N ALA A 212 20.13 7.62 6.82
CA ALA A 212 20.85 7.14 5.64
C ALA A 212 20.40 5.71 5.24
N MET A 213 20.33 5.47 3.94
CA MET A 213 20.14 4.15 3.31
C MET A 213 21.44 3.72 2.63
N ASP A 214 22.51 3.63 3.41
CA ASP A 214 23.90 3.45 2.95
C ASP A 214 24.46 2.05 3.20
N SER A 215 23.63 1.12 3.61
CA SER A 215 24.02 -0.26 3.89
C SER A 215 22.85 -1.23 3.91
N LYS A 216 23.14 -2.51 3.64
CA LYS A 216 22.16 -3.61 3.75
C LYS A 216 21.49 -3.67 5.13
N LEU A 217 22.24 -3.41 6.20
CA LEU A 217 21.72 -3.46 7.56
C LEU A 217 20.70 -2.31 7.81
N ALA A 218 21.00 -1.12 7.32
CA ALA A 218 20.06 0.01 7.38
C ALA A 218 18.76 -0.31 6.62
N LEU A 219 18.88 -0.85 5.39
CA LEU A 219 17.71 -1.22 4.60
C LEU A 219 16.86 -2.31 5.24
N GLN A 220 17.49 -3.35 5.81
CA GLN A 220 16.75 -4.38 6.54
C GLN A 220 16.00 -3.80 7.74
N GLY A 221 16.64 -2.91 8.49
CA GLY A 221 16.01 -2.23 9.64
C GLY A 221 14.82 -1.37 9.25
N TRP A 222 14.88 -0.71 8.09
CA TRP A 222 13.83 0.16 7.59
C TRP A 222 12.85 -0.52 6.62
N SER A 223 13.04 -1.80 6.31
CA SER A 223 12.26 -2.51 5.29
C SER A 223 10.73 -2.43 5.47
N PRO A 224 10.15 -2.55 6.69
CA PRO A 224 8.70 -2.40 6.85
C PRO A 224 8.21 -0.98 6.49
N MET A 225 8.98 0.05 6.86
CA MET A 225 8.66 1.43 6.52
C MET A 225 8.85 1.70 5.01
N ILE A 226 9.89 1.13 4.38
CA ILE A 226 10.10 1.22 2.94
C ILE A 226 8.88 0.66 2.20
N ARG A 227 8.39 -0.52 2.59
CA ARG A 227 7.17 -1.09 2.02
C ARG A 227 5.99 -0.14 2.17
N GLU A 228 5.74 0.34 3.37
CA GLU A 228 4.61 1.23 3.65
C GLU A 228 4.66 2.51 2.81
N VAL A 229 5.80 3.21 2.78
CA VAL A 229 5.87 4.50 2.05
C VAL A 229 5.83 4.31 0.53
N VAL A 230 6.24 3.16 0.00
CA VAL A 230 6.09 2.80 -1.42
C VAL A 230 4.64 2.46 -1.74
N MET A 231 3.99 1.62 -0.93
CA MET A 231 2.58 1.23 -1.10
C MET A 231 1.62 2.42 -0.97
N THR A 232 1.95 3.38 -0.12
CA THR A 232 1.16 4.61 0.07
C THR A 232 1.58 5.76 -0.85
N LYS A 233 2.57 5.54 -1.72
CA LYS A 233 3.11 6.55 -2.65
C LYS A 233 3.63 7.83 -1.96
N ARG A 234 4.04 7.75 -0.68
CA ARG A 234 4.63 8.87 0.07
C ARG A 234 6.10 9.11 -0.26
N MET A 235 6.81 8.05 -0.69
CA MET A 235 8.20 8.11 -1.14
C MET A 235 8.37 7.37 -2.47
N PRO A 236 9.23 7.92 -3.37
CA PRO A 236 9.87 9.24 -3.32
C PRO A 236 8.87 10.40 -3.25
N PRO A 237 9.25 11.58 -2.69
CA PRO A 237 8.35 12.72 -2.59
C PRO A 237 8.07 13.35 -3.96
N GLY A 238 6.91 14.01 -4.11
CA GLY A 238 6.57 14.75 -5.34
C GLY A 238 6.22 13.86 -6.53
N GLN A 239 5.63 12.69 -6.28
CA GLN A 239 5.13 11.81 -7.33
C GLN A 239 4.03 12.51 -8.15
N ILE A 240 4.03 12.30 -9.46
CA ILE A 240 3.14 12.95 -10.43
C ILE A 240 2.43 11.85 -11.22
N ASP A 241 1.15 12.06 -11.48
CA ASP A 241 0.41 11.19 -12.39
C ASP A 241 0.73 11.52 -13.86
N ASN A 242 1.64 10.76 -14.43
CA ASN A 242 2.10 10.93 -15.82
C ASN A 242 1.05 10.59 -16.89
N LYS A 243 -0.09 10.00 -16.50
CA LYS A 243 -1.18 9.68 -17.43
C LYS A 243 -2.06 10.89 -17.74
N VAL A 244 -2.07 11.89 -16.86
CA VAL A 244 -2.91 13.10 -17.01
C VAL A 244 -2.12 14.40 -17.09
N SER A 245 -0.81 14.37 -16.85
CA SER A 245 0.05 15.55 -16.89
C SER A 245 1.12 15.46 -17.97
N HIS A 246 1.70 16.61 -18.33
CA HIS A 246 2.90 16.62 -19.15
C HIS A 246 4.07 15.99 -18.38
N LYS A 247 4.95 15.30 -19.11
CA LYS A 247 6.17 14.76 -18.52
C LYS A 247 6.99 15.89 -17.87
N MET A 248 7.23 15.75 -16.58
CA MET A 248 7.94 16.75 -15.80
C MET A 248 9.44 16.47 -15.82
N LYS A 249 10.23 17.55 -15.79
CA LYS A 249 11.68 17.41 -15.63
C LYS A 249 11.99 16.98 -14.19
N ASN A 250 12.86 15.99 -14.04
CA ASN A 250 13.28 15.46 -12.73
C ASN A 250 12.12 14.88 -11.88
N GLU A 251 11.14 14.26 -12.52
CA GLU A 251 10.14 13.48 -11.77
C GLU A 251 10.81 12.35 -10.99
N MET A 252 10.28 12.07 -9.81
CA MET A 252 10.84 11.08 -8.88
C MET A 252 9.94 9.85 -8.74
N ASN A 253 9.09 9.59 -9.73
CA ASN A 253 8.20 8.42 -9.71
C ASN A 253 9.03 7.13 -9.77
N LEU A 254 8.68 6.17 -8.92
CA LEU A 254 9.11 4.79 -9.14
C LEU A 254 8.29 4.19 -10.30
N THR A 255 8.93 3.41 -11.11
CA THR A 255 8.25 2.55 -12.08
C THR A 255 7.55 1.39 -11.37
N ASP A 256 6.56 0.77 -12.02
CA ASP A 256 5.90 -0.41 -11.46
C ASP A 256 6.89 -1.52 -11.14
N ALA A 257 7.91 -1.75 -11.98
CA ALA A 257 8.95 -2.73 -11.75
C ALA A 257 9.81 -2.41 -10.52
N GLU A 258 10.14 -1.16 -10.27
CA GLU A 258 10.90 -0.73 -9.09
C GLU A 258 10.06 -0.88 -7.82
N MET A 259 8.78 -0.50 -7.86
CA MET A 259 7.86 -0.72 -6.74
C MET A 259 7.71 -2.21 -6.43
N GLN A 260 7.50 -3.04 -7.46
CA GLN A 260 7.41 -4.49 -7.33
C GLN A 260 8.70 -5.09 -6.73
N THR A 261 9.86 -4.64 -7.19
CA THR A 261 11.16 -5.08 -6.68
C THR A 261 11.28 -4.82 -5.18
N LEU A 262 11.00 -3.58 -4.75
CA LEU A 262 11.14 -3.19 -3.34
C LEU A 262 10.12 -3.92 -2.45
N VAL A 263 8.84 -3.89 -2.83
CA VAL A 263 7.76 -4.44 -2.01
C VAL A 263 7.87 -5.96 -1.89
N ARG A 264 8.11 -6.67 -2.99
CA ARG A 264 8.26 -8.14 -2.98
C ARG A 264 9.52 -8.59 -2.27
N TRP A 265 10.63 -7.82 -2.37
CA TRP A 265 11.81 -8.08 -1.55
C TRP A 265 11.52 -7.95 -0.05
N VAL A 266 10.82 -6.89 0.36
CA VAL A 266 10.43 -6.72 1.78
C VAL A 266 9.48 -7.83 2.22
N ASN A 267 8.48 -8.18 1.43
CA ASN A 267 7.52 -9.26 1.72
C ASN A 267 8.22 -10.63 1.88
N ALA A 268 9.34 -10.84 1.18
CA ALA A 268 10.18 -12.03 1.33
C ALA A 268 11.11 -12.00 2.56
N GLY A 269 10.99 -11.00 3.44
CA GLY A 269 11.81 -10.85 4.63
C GLY A 269 13.11 -10.08 4.43
N ALA A 270 13.20 -9.30 3.36
CA ALA A 270 14.35 -8.46 3.02
C ALA A 270 15.69 -9.23 2.99
N PRO A 271 15.79 -10.37 2.26
CA PRO A 271 17.00 -11.17 2.24
C PRO A 271 18.16 -10.40 1.57
N VAL A 272 19.37 -10.62 2.05
CA VAL A 272 20.58 -10.05 1.46
C VAL A 272 21.44 -11.14 0.86
N ASP A 273 22.03 -10.86 -0.28
CA ASP A 273 22.95 -11.70 -1.01
C ASP A 273 24.24 -10.93 -1.32
N GLY A 274 25.27 -11.65 -1.82
CA GLY A 274 26.56 -11.11 -2.18
C GLY A 274 27.46 -10.73 -1.00
N ASP A 275 28.77 -10.74 -1.27
CA ASP A 275 29.83 -10.47 -0.26
C ASP A 275 30.07 -8.96 -0.10
N VAL A 276 29.86 -8.18 -1.14
CA VAL A 276 30.08 -6.74 -1.18
C VAL A 276 28.74 -6.01 -1.18
N ASP A 277 28.60 -5.06 -0.28
CA ASP A 277 27.42 -4.22 -0.21
C ASP A 277 27.54 -3.03 -1.19
N PRO A 278 26.69 -2.95 -2.24
CA PRO A 278 26.79 -1.90 -3.26
C PRO A 278 26.48 -0.49 -2.74
N LEU A 279 25.87 -0.36 -1.58
CA LEU A 279 25.50 0.94 -1.00
C LEU A 279 26.59 1.52 -0.10
N VAL A 280 27.56 0.69 0.35
CA VAL A 280 28.66 1.15 1.20
C VAL A 280 29.66 1.95 0.38
N GLY A 281 30.02 3.13 0.88
CA GLY A 281 31.05 3.98 0.28
C GLY A 281 30.64 4.69 -1.00
N LEU A 282 29.34 4.83 -1.26
CA LEU A 282 28.85 5.64 -2.38
C LEU A 282 29.37 7.07 -2.27
N GLN A 283 29.91 7.57 -3.40
CA GLN A 283 30.35 8.94 -3.51
C GLN A 283 29.24 9.77 -4.17
N TRP A 284 28.98 10.91 -3.59
CA TRP A 284 27.97 11.84 -4.09
C TRP A 284 28.65 13.10 -4.63
N PRO A 285 28.18 13.68 -5.74
CA PRO A 285 28.69 14.96 -6.18
C PRO A 285 28.47 16.03 -5.11
N GLU A 286 29.38 16.99 -5.02
CA GLU A 286 29.19 18.13 -4.15
C GLU A 286 27.89 18.86 -4.47
N THR A 287 27.20 19.31 -3.42
CA THR A 287 25.97 20.09 -3.58
C THR A 287 26.34 21.42 -4.20
N LYS A 288 25.98 21.62 -5.46
CA LYS A 288 26.04 22.90 -6.15
C LYS A 288 24.73 23.65 -6.01
N TRP A 289 24.80 24.95 -6.13
CA TRP A 289 23.59 25.76 -6.28
C TRP A 289 22.85 25.34 -7.55
N VAL A 290 21.53 25.12 -7.43
CA VAL A 290 20.70 24.60 -8.54
C VAL A 290 20.80 25.46 -9.80
N VAL A 291 21.03 26.74 -9.63
CA VAL A 291 21.13 27.73 -10.71
C VAL A 291 22.56 28.14 -11.01
N SER A 292 23.58 27.49 -10.44
CA SER A 292 24.97 27.89 -10.63
C SER A 292 25.47 27.78 -12.09
N GLU A 293 24.88 26.88 -12.86
CA GLU A 293 25.20 26.76 -14.31
C GLU A 293 24.68 27.91 -15.15
N GLU A 294 23.58 28.55 -14.74
CA GLU A 294 22.93 29.64 -15.46
C GLU A 294 23.33 31.03 -14.92
N LEU A 295 23.49 31.18 -13.62
CA LEU A 295 23.67 32.45 -12.92
C LEU A 295 25.04 32.60 -12.26
N GLY A 296 25.88 31.54 -12.23
CA GLY A 296 27.15 31.53 -11.49
C GLY A 296 26.94 31.26 -9.97
N GLU A 297 28.04 31.41 -9.24
CA GLU A 297 27.99 31.25 -7.78
C GLU A 297 27.27 32.43 -7.12
N PRO A 298 26.62 32.25 -5.97
CA PRO A 298 25.89 33.31 -5.29
C PRO A 298 26.84 34.39 -4.76
N ASP A 299 26.46 35.66 -4.94
CA ASP A 299 27.27 36.83 -4.47
C ASP A 299 27.35 36.84 -2.92
N LEU A 300 26.36 36.32 -2.23
CA LEU A 300 26.31 36.29 -0.78
C LEU A 300 25.57 35.05 -0.26
N ILE A 301 26.20 34.37 0.71
CA ILE A 301 25.57 33.28 1.45
C ILE A 301 25.32 33.71 2.89
N VAL A 302 24.06 33.89 3.27
CA VAL A 302 23.68 34.19 4.65
C VAL A 302 23.47 32.88 5.39
N LYS A 303 24.33 32.58 6.35
CA LYS A 303 24.19 31.40 7.23
C LYS A 303 23.28 31.75 8.39
N ILE A 304 22.15 31.06 8.51
CA ILE A 304 21.30 31.12 9.69
C ILE A 304 21.89 30.18 10.75
N PRO A 305 22.19 30.68 11.97
CA PRO A 305 22.73 29.83 13.01
C PRO A 305 21.72 28.72 13.40
N PRO A 306 22.19 27.53 13.82
CA PRO A 306 21.31 26.47 14.27
C PRO A 306 20.41 26.96 15.41
N GLN A 307 19.12 26.68 15.31
CA GLN A 307 18.15 26.96 16.36
C GLN A 307 17.54 25.67 16.86
N ALA A 308 17.39 25.55 18.19
CA ALA A 308 16.68 24.43 18.76
C ALA A 308 15.19 24.57 18.48
N VAL A 309 14.64 23.66 17.69
CA VAL A 309 13.19 23.56 17.46
C VAL A 309 12.65 22.46 18.37
N PRO A 310 11.88 22.78 19.43
CA PRO A 310 11.27 21.74 20.25
C PRO A 310 10.35 20.84 19.43
N ALA A 311 10.31 19.54 19.72
CA ALA A 311 9.55 18.56 18.96
C ALA A 311 8.04 18.90 18.80
N LEU A 312 7.48 19.64 19.78
CA LEU A 312 6.08 20.07 19.76
C LEU A 312 5.83 21.41 19.05
N SER A 313 6.87 22.12 18.60
CA SER A 313 6.71 23.49 18.08
C SER A 313 6.44 23.56 16.57
N LEU A 314 6.68 22.50 15.81
CA LEU A 314 6.38 22.47 14.37
C LEU A 314 4.88 22.66 14.10
N ILE A 315 4.01 22.06 14.91
CA ILE A 315 2.56 22.25 14.83
C ILE A 315 2.17 23.68 15.18
N HIS A 316 2.85 24.31 16.16
CA HIS A 316 2.57 25.67 16.60
C HIS A 316 3.14 26.75 15.68
N ILE A 317 4.16 26.45 14.87
CA ILE A 317 4.74 27.37 13.89
C ILE A 317 3.87 27.42 12.62
N SER A 318 3.23 26.33 12.23
CA SER A 318 2.36 26.27 11.05
C SER A 318 0.89 26.64 11.31
N GLU A 319 0.42 26.58 12.56
CA GLU A 319 -0.98 26.87 12.94
C GLU A 319 -1.35 28.36 13.12
N PRO A 320 -0.47 29.27 13.60
CA PRO A 320 -0.86 30.66 13.81
C PRO A 320 -1.37 31.38 12.56
N THR A 321 -0.91 30.96 11.37
CA THR A 321 -1.32 31.57 10.09
C THR A 321 -2.72 31.16 9.64
N ARG A 322 -3.29 30.08 10.18
CA ARG A 322 -4.65 29.63 9.87
C ARG A 322 -5.75 30.33 10.67
N ARG A 323 -5.43 30.97 11.78
CA ARG A 323 -6.41 31.57 12.72
C ARG A 323 -6.52 33.08 12.65
N THR A 324 -5.64 33.75 11.96
CA THR A 324 -5.77 35.21 11.72
C THR A 324 -6.52 35.43 10.40
N PRO A 325 -7.75 35.97 10.40
CA PRO A 325 -8.36 36.46 9.18
C PRO A 325 -7.45 37.54 8.63
N ILE A 326 -7.00 37.38 7.38
CA ILE A 326 -6.37 38.49 6.67
C ILE A 326 -7.47 39.51 6.42
N SER A 327 -7.50 40.56 7.23
CA SER A 327 -8.29 41.76 6.93
C SER A 327 -7.53 42.54 5.85
N TYR A 328 -8.09 42.62 4.66
CA TYR A 328 -7.65 43.49 3.58
C TYR A 328 -8.02 44.94 3.88
#